data_0fada03d260ac38892fc72a5bc6e8c54
#
_entry.id   0fada03d260ac38892fc72a5bc6e8c54
#
_cell.length_a   1.000
_cell.length_b   1.000
_cell.length_c   1.000
_cell.angle_alpha   90.00
_cell.angle_beta   90.00
_cell.angle_gamma   90.00
#
_symmetry.space_group_name_H-M   'P 1'
#
loop_
_entity.id
_entity.type
_entity.pdbx_description
1 polymer ?
#
loop_
_entity_poly.entity_id
_entity_poly.type
_entity_poly.pdbx_seq_one_letter_code
_entity_poly.pdbx_strand_id
1 'polypeptide(L)'
;MSILSDKSIRKLAVEESMISPFIDKQVRDGKISYGLSSFGYDARVGDEFKIFHNVNSSVVDPKEFTSDNFVTKKSSEYIIIPPNSFALGTTIEVFKIPRDIMCIVVGKSTYARTGIIVNVTPIESEFFGTVTLEFSNTTPLPAKIYANEGVAQFLFLKGDQSPETSYADRKGKYMGQTGVTLPKV
;
A
#
# COMPACT_ATOMS: atom_id res chain seq x y z
N MET A 1 -8.55 -14.26 -17.54
CA MET A 1 -8.00 -13.21 -16.66
C MET A 1 -7.68 -11.98 -17.48
N SER A 2 -8.09 -10.78 -17.03
CA SER A 2 -7.80 -9.51 -17.73
C SER A 2 -7.39 -8.44 -16.73
N ILE A 3 -6.48 -7.55 -17.15
CA ILE A 3 -6.15 -6.34 -16.40
C ILE A 3 -7.23 -5.29 -16.65
N LEU A 4 -7.63 -4.55 -15.61
CA LEU A 4 -8.66 -3.51 -15.73
C LEU A 4 -8.05 -2.22 -16.29
N SER A 5 -8.72 -1.65 -17.30
CA SER A 5 -8.40 -0.32 -17.82
C SER A 5 -8.98 0.78 -16.91
N ASP A 6 -8.54 2.02 -17.14
CA ASP A 6 -9.04 3.22 -16.46
C ASP A 6 -10.58 3.31 -16.47
N LYS A 7 -11.24 2.98 -17.59
CA LYS A 7 -12.70 2.97 -17.70
C LYS A 7 -13.34 2.00 -16.71
N SER A 8 -12.80 0.80 -16.61
CA SER A 8 -13.31 -0.24 -15.70
C SER A 8 -13.04 0.12 -14.23
N ILE A 9 -11.84 0.62 -13.93
CA ILE A 9 -11.47 1.07 -12.57
C ILE A 9 -12.37 2.21 -12.13
N ARG A 10 -12.57 3.23 -13.00
CA ARG A 10 -13.47 4.36 -12.72
C ARG A 10 -14.90 3.89 -12.43
N LYS A 11 -15.42 3.00 -13.26
CA LYS A 11 -16.77 2.44 -13.07
C LYS A 11 -16.91 1.80 -11.69
N LEU A 12 -16.01 0.89 -11.33
CA LEU A 12 -16.03 0.19 -10.04
C LEU A 12 -15.80 1.13 -8.85
N ALA A 13 -14.93 2.13 -9.00
CA ALA A 13 -14.70 3.12 -7.95
C ALA A 13 -15.94 3.98 -7.67
N VAL A 14 -16.68 4.38 -8.72
CA VAL A 14 -17.87 5.23 -8.60
C VAL A 14 -19.09 4.42 -8.16
N GLU A 15 -19.35 3.27 -8.80
CA GLU A 15 -20.57 2.47 -8.58
C GLU A 15 -20.48 1.57 -7.35
N GLU A 16 -19.29 1.03 -7.04
CA GLU A 16 -19.11 0.04 -5.96
C GLU A 16 -18.18 0.52 -4.84
N SER A 17 -17.66 1.76 -4.94
CA SER A 17 -16.69 2.32 -3.98
C SER A 17 -15.42 1.47 -3.84
N MET A 18 -14.95 0.87 -4.95
CA MET A 18 -13.76 0.02 -4.94
C MET A 18 -12.52 0.76 -4.40
N ILE A 19 -12.43 2.08 -4.60
CA ILE A 19 -11.37 2.96 -4.11
C ILE A 19 -11.99 4.21 -3.50
N SER A 20 -11.67 4.57 -2.27
CA SER A 20 -12.19 5.76 -1.61
C SER A 20 -11.14 6.40 -0.69
N PRO A 21 -10.83 7.73 -0.82
CA PRO A 21 -11.34 8.63 -1.84
C PRO A 21 -10.74 8.33 -3.22
N PHE A 22 -11.55 8.41 -4.26
CA PHE A 22 -11.13 8.16 -5.64
C PHE A 22 -10.71 9.47 -6.34
N ILE A 23 -9.54 9.47 -6.96
CA ILE A 23 -9.00 10.58 -7.77
C ILE A 23 -9.02 10.15 -9.23
N ASP A 24 -9.96 10.72 -10.00
CA ASP A 24 -10.32 10.29 -11.35
C ASP A 24 -9.27 10.61 -12.44
N LYS A 25 -8.16 11.22 -12.10
CA LYS A 25 -7.08 11.57 -13.02
C LYS A 25 -5.73 11.58 -12.32
N GLN A 26 -4.66 11.54 -13.10
CA GLN A 26 -3.31 11.75 -12.56
C GLN A 26 -3.13 13.19 -12.07
N VAL A 27 -2.79 13.34 -10.80
CA VAL A 27 -2.33 14.60 -10.19
C VAL A 27 -0.81 14.59 -10.16
N ARG A 28 -0.17 15.69 -10.62
CA ARG A 28 1.31 15.81 -10.70
C ARG A 28 1.86 17.08 -10.04
N ASP A 29 1.14 18.13 -9.98
CA ASP A 29 1.40 19.48 -9.47
C ASP A 29 2.51 19.56 -8.38
N GLY A 30 3.77 19.46 -8.80
CA GLY A 30 4.94 19.44 -7.93
C GLY A 30 5.09 18.22 -7.00
N LYS A 31 4.21 17.21 -7.15
CA LYS A 31 4.16 16.00 -6.32
C LYS A 31 4.53 14.75 -7.09
N ILE A 32 4.95 13.72 -6.38
CA ILE A 32 5.01 12.38 -6.94
C ILE A 32 3.58 11.96 -7.28
N SER A 33 3.34 11.68 -8.56
CA SER A 33 2.00 11.56 -9.12
C SER A 33 1.14 10.48 -8.45
N TYR A 34 -0.16 10.75 -8.33
CA TYR A 34 -1.17 9.83 -7.80
C TYR A 34 -2.50 9.93 -8.54
N GLY A 35 -3.38 8.98 -8.33
CA GLY A 35 -4.69 8.91 -8.96
C GLY A 35 -4.76 7.88 -10.09
N LEU A 36 -5.83 7.94 -10.89
CA LEU A 36 -6.13 6.98 -11.95
C LEU A 36 -5.10 7.05 -13.08
N SER A 37 -4.56 5.89 -13.47
CA SER A 37 -3.69 5.70 -14.64
C SER A 37 -4.37 4.80 -15.66
N SER A 38 -3.74 4.57 -16.83
CA SER A 38 -4.33 3.80 -17.94
C SER A 38 -4.74 2.37 -17.55
N PHE A 39 -3.91 1.68 -16.76
CA PHE A 39 -4.16 0.31 -16.27
C PHE A 39 -3.73 0.20 -14.80
N GLY A 40 -4.38 0.95 -13.92
CA GLY A 40 -4.10 0.92 -12.50
C GLY A 40 -4.45 2.23 -11.80
N TYR A 41 -4.12 2.29 -10.53
CA TYR A 41 -4.31 3.45 -9.67
C TYR A 41 -3.08 3.69 -8.82
N ASP A 42 -2.52 4.89 -8.89
CA ASP A 42 -1.39 5.29 -8.07
C ASP A 42 -1.90 5.75 -6.69
N ALA A 43 -1.72 4.93 -5.67
CA ALA A 43 -2.16 5.23 -4.32
C ALA A 43 -1.16 6.10 -3.57
N ARG A 44 -1.69 6.89 -2.63
CA ARG A 44 -0.91 7.77 -1.76
C ARG A 44 -0.62 7.09 -0.43
N VAL A 45 0.53 7.41 0.15
CA VAL A 45 0.77 7.10 1.57
C VAL A 45 0.23 8.23 2.45
N GLY A 46 -0.33 7.87 3.61
CA GLY A 46 -0.79 8.82 4.62
C GLY A 46 0.35 9.53 5.36
N ASP A 47 0.03 10.14 6.48
CA ASP A 47 0.96 10.97 7.28
C ASP A 47 1.51 10.27 8.52
N GLU A 48 1.05 9.04 8.81
CA GLU A 48 1.53 8.22 9.92
C GLU A 48 2.39 7.07 9.44
N PHE A 49 3.56 6.93 10.07
CA PHE A 49 4.56 5.92 9.74
C PHE A 49 5.10 5.25 11.01
N LYS A 50 5.51 4.00 10.87
CA LYS A 50 6.28 3.26 11.85
C LYS A 50 7.66 2.99 11.28
N ILE A 51 8.69 3.65 11.83
CA ILE A 51 10.08 3.53 11.38
C ILE A 51 10.77 2.48 12.24
N PHE A 52 11.33 1.45 11.61
CA PHE A 52 12.04 0.36 12.28
C PHE A 52 13.29 0.87 12.98
N HIS A 53 13.55 0.34 14.18
CA HIS A 53 14.81 0.45 14.88
C HIS A 53 15.18 -0.88 15.56
N ASN A 54 16.46 -1.10 15.78
CA ASN A 54 17.00 -2.35 16.30
C ASN A 54 17.44 -2.29 17.78
N VAL A 55 16.93 -1.31 18.54
CA VAL A 55 17.39 -1.10 19.94
C VAL A 55 16.87 -2.19 20.87
N ASN A 56 15.65 -2.66 20.63
CA ASN A 56 14.94 -3.56 21.55
C ASN A 56 14.93 -5.03 21.08
N SER A 57 15.58 -5.36 19.96
CA SER A 57 15.60 -6.72 19.42
C SER A 57 16.95 -7.07 18.82
N SER A 58 17.43 -8.27 19.10
CA SER A 58 18.63 -8.84 18.50
C SER A 58 18.35 -9.61 17.20
N VAL A 59 17.08 -9.94 16.94
CA VAL A 59 16.64 -10.70 15.76
C VAL A 59 15.28 -10.20 15.30
N VAL A 60 15.02 -10.26 14.01
CA VAL A 60 13.68 -10.00 13.43
C VAL A 60 12.94 -11.33 13.35
N ASP A 61 11.96 -11.53 14.21
CA ASP A 61 11.08 -12.70 14.21
C ASP A 61 9.65 -12.28 13.83
N PRO A 62 9.09 -12.74 12.69
CA PRO A 62 7.75 -12.36 12.29
C PRO A 62 6.64 -12.88 13.23
N LYS A 63 6.91 -13.87 14.06
CA LYS A 63 5.97 -14.39 15.05
C LYS A 63 5.97 -13.61 16.36
N GLU A 64 7.08 -12.95 16.68
CA GLU A 64 7.29 -12.20 17.92
C GLU A 64 7.53 -10.70 17.66
N PHE A 65 7.14 -10.21 16.47
CA PHE A 65 7.38 -8.84 16.06
C PHE A 65 6.39 -7.88 16.74
N THR A 66 6.90 -6.93 17.53
CA THR A 66 6.10 -6.04 18.36
C THR A 66 6.23 -4.58 17.98
N SER A 67 5.38 -3.73 18.55
CA SER A 67 5.47 -2.27 18.40
C SER A 67 6.79 -1.68 18.89
N ASP A 68 7.48 -2.36 19.81
CA ASP A 68 8.73 -1.90 20.42
C ASP A 68 9.91 -1.88 19.44
N ASN A 69 9.72 -2.48 18.25
CA ASN A 69 10.66 -2.40 17.13
C ASN A 69 10.47 -1.15 16.26
N PHE A 70 9.51 -0.30 16.59
CA PHE A 70 9.17 0.87 15.79
C PHE A 70 9.11 2.17 16.58
N VAL A 71 9.58 3.25 15.94
CA VAL A 71 9.24 4.61 16.33
C VAL A 71 8.07 5.08 15.45
N THR A 72 6.95 5.40 16.06
CA THR A 72 5.83 6.01 15.33
C THR A 72 6.13 7.49 15.09
N LYS A 73 6.01 7.91 13.84
CA LYS A 73 6.20 9.30 13.42
C LYS A 73 5.02 9.75 12.59
N LYS A 74 4.50 10.95 12.89
CA LYS A 74 3.48 11.62 12.10
C LYS A 74 4.08 12.85 11.44
N SER A 75 3.92 12.99 10.12
CA SER A 75 4.42 14.13 9.36
C SER A 75 3.60 14.32 8.10
N SER A 76 3.11 15.53 7.86
CA SER A 76 2.37 15.89 6.65
C SER A 76 3.26 16.15 5.43
N GLU A 77 4.57 16.24 5.62
CA GLU A 77 5.54 16.53 4.54
C GLU A 77 6.29 15.27 4.11
N TYR A 78 7.15 14.75 4.98
CA TYR A 78 7.95 13.54 4.71
C TYR A 78 8.47 12.92 6.00
N ILE A 79 8.89 11.67 5.89
CA ILE A 79 9.72 11.00 6.89
C ILE A 79 11.09 10.67 6.31
N ILE A 80 12.03 10.31 7.20
CA ILE A 80 13.36 9.81 6.83
C ILE A 80 13.47 8.37 7.32
N ILE A 81 13.77 7.45 6.40
CA ILE A 81 14.14 6.07 6.73
C ILE A 81 15.65 6.00 6.85
N PRO A 82 16.21 5.49 7.96
CA PRO A 82 17.66 5.30 8.11
C PRO A 82 18.27 4.43 6.99
N PRO A 83 19.58 4.51 6.75
CA PRO A 83 20.28 3.62 5.82
C PRO A 83 20.02 2.15 6.13
N ASN A 84 19.81 1.34 5.10
CA ASN A 84 19.59 -0.12 5.21
C ASN A 84 18.52 -0.51 6.24
N SER A 85 17.47 0.31 6.36
CA SER A 85 16.35 0.11 7.27
C SER A 85 15.03 0.15 6.52
N PHE A 86 13.91 0.02 7.22
CA PHE A 86 12.58 0.06 6.63
C PHE A 86 11.59 0.83 7.49
N ALA A 87 10.47 1.16 6.88
CA ALA A 87 9.32 1.77 7.56
C ALA A 87 8.02 1.18 7.03
N LEU A 88 6.99 1.22 7.85
CA LEU A 88 5.63 0.92 7.45
C LEU A 88 4.84 2.23 7.34
N GLY A 89 4.03 2.33 6.31
CA GLY A 89 3.02 3.35 6.12
C GLY A 89 1.67 2.73 5.81
N THR A 90 0.65 3.54 5.60
CA THR A 90 -0.67 3.07 5.17
C THR A 90 -1.19 3.92 4.03
N THR A 91 -1.97 3.34 3.13
CA THR A 91 -2.64 4.12 2.09
C THR A 91 -3.63 5.11 2.70
N ILE A 92 -3.80 6.28 2.04
CA ILE A 92 -4.92 7.18 2.30
C ILE A 92 -6.21 6.52 1.82
N GLU A 93 -6.12 5.87 0.67
CA GLU A 93 -7.23 5.20 0.04
C GLU A 93 -7.62 3.95 0.83
N VAL A 94 -8.92 3.78 1.02
CA VAL A 94 -9.56 2.53 1.45
C VAL A 94 -9.94 1.76 0.20
N PHE A 95 -9.63 0.49 0.17
CA PHE A 95 -9.95 -0.42 -0.93
C PHE A 95 -11.06 -1.37 -0.53
N LYS A 96 -12.03 -1.56 -1.43
CA LYS A 96 -13.09 -2.56 -1.34
C LYS A 96 -13.05 -3.40 -2.60
N ILE A 97 -12.29 -4.48 -2.56
CA ILE A 97 -12.03 -5.31 -3.74
C ILE A 97 -13.25 -6.19 -4.05
N PRO A 98 -13.80 -6.13 -5.28
CA PRO A 98 -14.89 -7.02 -5.69
C PRO A 98 -14.47 -8.51 -5.67
N ARG A 99 -15.46 -9.41 -5.57
CA ARG A 99 -15.21 -10.85 -5.42
C ARG A 99 -14.45 -11.49 -6.58
N ASP A 100 -14.64 -10.99 -7.80
CA ASP A 100 -13.98 -11.51 -9.00
C ASP A 100 -12.68 -10.75 -9.38
N ILE A 101 -12.19 -9.90 -8.48
CA ILE A 101 -10.99 -9.09 -8.68
C ILE A 101 -9.94 -9.40 -7.61
N MET A 102 -8.68 -9.42 -8.04
CA MET A 102 -7.52 -9.33 -7.16
C MET A 102 -6.68 -8.12 -7.54
N CYS A 103 -5.79 -7.68 -6.65
CA CYS A 103 -4.91 -6.57 -6.93
C CYS A 103 -3.44 -6.94 -6.66
N ILE A 104 -2.56 -6.56 -7.60
CA ILE A 104 -1.11 -6.61 -7.44
C ILE A 104 -0.62 -5.19 -7.26
N VAL A 105 0.26 -4.96 -6.29
CA VAL A 105 0.82 -3.65 -5.98
C VAL A 105 2.29 -3.61 -6.36
N VAL A 106 2.70 -2.55 -7.04
CA VAL A 106 4.07 -2.33 -7.50
C VAL A 106 4.53 -0.94 -7.05
N GLY A 107 5.74 -0.83 -6.52
CA GLY A 107 6.32 0.46 -6.13
C GLY A 107 6.45 1.42 -7.32
N LYS A 108 6.29 2.72 -7.08
CA LYS A 108 6.48 3.73 -8.12
C LYS A 108 7.92 3.82 -8.59
N SER A 109 8.08 4.00 -9.89
CA SER A 109 9.38 4.12 -10.54
C SER A 109 10.25 5.25 -9.98
N THR A 110 9.66 6.32 -9.44
CA THR A 110 10.38 7.43 -8.80
C THR A 110 11.17 6.93 -7.58
N TYR A 111 10.55 6.14 -6.72
CA TYR A 111 11.21 5.52 -5.57
C TYR A 111 12.14 4.38 -5.97
N ALA A 112 11.70 3.51 -6.86
CA ALA A 112 12.50 2.36 -7.32
C ALA A 112 13.87 2.80 -7.89
N ARG A 113 13.91 3.89 -8.64
CA ARG A 113 15.16 4.44 -9.22
C ARG A 113 16.08 5.12 -8.21
N THR A 114 15.64 5.34 -6.99
CA THR A 114 16.45 5.88 -5.90
C THR A 114 16.82 4.82 -4.86
N GLY A 115 16.58 3.53 -5.17
CA GLY A 115 16.90 2.42 -4.27
C GLY A 115 15.89 2.23 -3.15
N ILE A 116 14.68 2.76 -3.29
CA ILE A 116 13.58 2.54 -2.35
C ILE A 116 12.64 1.51 -2.93
N ILE A 117 12.45 0.42 -2.21
CA ILE A 117 11.47 -0.61 -2.55
C ILE A 117 10.20 -0.35 -1.78
N VAL A 118 9.07 -0.34 -2.48
CA VAL A 118 7.74 -0.40 -1.86
C VAL A 118 7.20 -1.79 -2.13
N ASN A 119 7.06 -2.57 -1.07
CA ASN A 119 6.55 -3.93 -1.13
C ASN A 119 5.13 -3.99 -0.57
N VAL A 120 4.28 -4.78 -1.19
CA VAL A 120 2.94 -5.15 -0.70
C VAL A 120 2.62 -6.52 -1.26
N THR A 121 2.11 -7.43 -0.43
CA THR A 121 1.63 -8.72 -0.92
C THR A 121 0.36 -8.55 -1.74
N PRO A 122 0.00 -9.51 -2.62
CA PRO A 122 -1.23 -9.42 -3.40
C PRO A 122 -2.45 -9.18 -2.51
N ILE A 123 -3.34 -8.31 -2.95
CA ILE A 123 -4.59 -8.01 -2.26
C ILE A 123 -5.67 -8.90 -2.86
N GLU A 124 -6.23 -9.75 -2.03
CA GLU A 124 -7.15 -10.78 -2.47
C GLU A 124 -8.59 -10.26 -2.63
N SER A 125 -9.41 -11.08 -3.27
CA SER A 125 -10.84 -10.81 -3.49
C SER A 125 -11.58 -10.56 -2.18
N GLU A 126 -12.48 -9.58 -2.19
CA GLU A 126 -13.28 -9.12 -1.04
C GLU A 126 -12.45 -8.56 0.13
N PHE A 127 -11.17 -8.22 -0.07
CA PHE A 127 -10.44 -7.43 0.91
C PHE A 127 -11.12 -6.06 1.08
N PHE A 128 -11.21 -5.60 2.32
CA PHE A 128 -11.70 -4.27 2.68
C PHE A 128 -10.76 -3.62 3.71
N GLY A 129 -10.34 -2.38 3.45
CA GLY A 129 -9.53 -1.60 4.38
C GLY A 129 -8.49 -0.72 3.70
N THR A 130 -7.68 -0.03 4.50
CA THR A 130 -6.45 0.59 4.02
C THR A 130 -5.38 -0.49 3.81
N VAL A 131 -4.35 -0.18 3.02
CA VAL A 131 -3.27 -1.13 2.75
C VAL A 131 -2.01 -0.67 3.46
N THR A 132 -1.40 -1.55 4.26
CA THR A 132 -0.07 -1.31 4.83
C THR A 132 0.97 -1.41 3.70
N LEU A 133 1.88 -0.44 3.65
CA LEU A 133 2.93 -0.29 2.66
C LEU A 133 4.28 -0.47 3.37
N GLU A 134 5.11 -1.37 2.87
CA GLU A 134 6.42 -1.66 3.42
C GLU A 134 7.49 -0.96 2.58
N PHE A 135 8.13 0.08 3.13
CA PHE A 135 9.19 0.85 2.48
C PHE A 135 10.55 0.36 2.94
N SER A 136 11.35 -0.21 2.05
CA SER A 136 12.73 -0.59 2.34
C SER A 136 13.71 0.39 1.72
N ASN A 137 14.58 0.98 2.55
CA ASN A 137 15.71 1.78 2.09
C ASN A 137 16.93 0.86 1.91
N THR A 138 17.23 0.50 0.66
CA THR A 138 18.37 -0.38 0.33
C THR A 138 19.67 0.40 0.11
N THR A 139 19.68 1.70 0.39
CA THR A 139 20.84 2.57 0.15
C THR A 139 21.64 2.83 1.44
N PRO A 140 22.91 3.19 1.35
CA PRO A 140 23.72 3.58 2.49
C PRO A 140 23.43 5.01 3.00
N LEU A 141 22.44 5.70 2.43
CA LEU A 141 22.05 7.05 2.80
C LEU A 141 20.64 7.07 3.42
N PRO A 142 20.32 8.05 4.29
CA PRO A 142 18.96 8.29 4.71
C PRO A 142 18.06 8.62 3.51
N ALA A 143 16.85 8.05 3.47
CA ALA A 143 15.92 8.22 2.35
C ALA A 143 14.62 8.90 2.80
N LYS A 144 14.13 9.86 1.99
CA LYS A 144 12.85 10.53 2.21
C LYS A 144 11.70 9.78 1.59
N ILE A 145 10.60 9.65 2.34
CA ILE A 145 9.29 9.24 1.82
C ILE A 145 8.33 10.40 2.04
N TYR A 146 7.73 10.90 0.96
CA TYR A 146 6.81 12.04 1.02
C TYR A 146 5.40 11.58 1.39
N ALA A 147 4.86 12.19 2.44
CA ALA A 147 3.48 11.96 2.86
C ALA A 147 2.47 12.59 1.88
N ASN A 148 1.30 12.01 1.79
CA ASN A 148 0.20 12.49 0.93
C ASN A 148 0.51 12.49 -0.58
N GLU A 149 1.55 11.77 -1.00
CA GLU A 149 1.98 11.63 -2.39
C GLU A 149 1.92 10.17 -2.86
N GLY A 150 1.99 9.97 -4.18
CA GLY A 150 1.94 8.64 -4.78
C GLY A 150 3.17 7.80 -4.49
N VAL A 151 2.98 6.56 -4.04
CA VAL A 151 4.07 5.66 -3.64
C VAL A 151 4.03 4.31 -4.33
N ALA A 152 2.86 3.85 -4.74
CA ALA A 152 2.68 2.54 -5.33
C ALA A 152 1.53 2.54 -6.34
N GLN A 153 1.66 1.71 -7.38
CA GLN A 153 0.62 1.48 -8.38
C GLN A 153 -0.11 0.16 -8.08
N PHE A 154 -1.42 0.25 -8.03
CA PHE A 154 -2.35 -0.85 -7.81
C PHE A 154 -2.89 -1.31 -9.16
N LEU A 155 -2.59 -2.55 -9.55
CA LEU A 155 -3.01 -3.19 -10.79
C LEU A 155 -4.14 -4.16 -10.48
N PHE A 156 -5.33 -3.90 -11.01
CA PHE A 156 -6.51 -4.72 -10.77
C PHE A 156 -6.68 -5.76 -11.87
N LEU A 157 -6.80 -7.02 -11.49
CA LEU A 157 -6.95 -8.15 -12.39
C LEU A 157 -8.29 -8.83 -12.13
N LYS A 158 -9.09 -8.96 -13.19
CA LYS A 158 -10.34 -9.70 -13.13
C LYS A 158 -10.08 -11.19 -13.42
N GLY A 159 -10.56 -12.05 -12.52
CA GLY A 159 -10.56 -13.50 -12.71
C GLY A 159 -11.43 -13.93 -13.89
N ASP A 160 -11.20 -15.10 -14.43
CA ASP A 160 -12.06 -15.74 -15.41
C ASP A 160 -13.37 -16.24 -14.80
N GLN A 161 -13.35 -16.50 -13.51
CA GLN A 161 -14.52 -16.80 -12.64
C GLN A 161 -14.27 -16.31 -11.23
N SER A 162 -15.33 -16.20 -10.43
CA SER A 162 -15.21 -15.88 -9.01
C SER A 162 -14.60 -17.05 -8.23
N PRO A 163 -13.73 -16.78 -7.22
CA PRO A 163 -13.18 -17.84 -6.38
C PRO A 163 -14.29 -18.50 -5.54
N GLU A 164 -14.12 -19.78 -5.24
CA GLU A 164 -15.02 -20.49 -4.30
C GLU A 164 -14.94 -19.87 -2.91
N THR A 165 -13.73 -19.55 -2.46
CA THR A 165 -13.46 -18.99 -1.14
C THR A 165 -12.69 -17.69 -1.27
N SER A 166 -13.27 -16.57 -0.81
CA SER A 166 -12.63 -15.25 -0.81
C SER A 166 -11.84 -14.99 0.47
N TYR A 167 -11.17 -13.83 0.52
CA TYR A 167 -10.50 -13.36 1.73
C TYR A 167 -11.48 -13.08 2.87
N ALA A 168 -12.68 -12.59 2.56
CA ALA A 168 -13.73 -12.38 3.54
C ALA A 168 -14.25 -13.70 4.10
N ASP A 169 -14.49 -14.71 3.24
CA ASP A 169 -14.98 -16.03 3.65
C ASP A 169 -14.00 -16.72 4.63
N ARG A 170 -12.67 -16.52 4.42
CA ARG A 170 -11.61 -17.05 5.30
C ARG A 170 -11.41 -16.22 6.57
N LYS A 171 -12.13 -15.13 6.77
CA LYS A 171 -11.89 -14.16 7.86
C LYS A 171 -10.46 -13.68 7.87
N GLY A 172 -9.97 -13.25 6.70
CA GLY A 172 -8.59 -12.85 6.49
C GLY A 172 -8.07 -11.86 7.54
N LYS A 173 -6.88 -12.11 8.07
CA LYS A 173 -6.33 -11.46 9.29
C LYS A 173 -6.15 -9.93 9.20
N TYR A 174 -6.16 -9.38 7.99
CA TYR A 174 -6.06 -7.93 7.74
C TYR A 174 -7.37 -7.32 7.24
N MET A 175 -8.49 -8.06 7.30
CA MET A 175 -9.80 -7.54 6.93
C MET A 175 -10.20 -6.37 7.83
N GLY A 176 -10.67 -5.27 7.22
CA GLY A 176 -11.12 -4.07 7.93
C GLY A 176 -10.00 -3.27 8.58
N GLN A 177 -8.73 -3.51 8.21
CA GLN A 177 -7.62 -2.75 8.79
C GLN A 177 -7.71 -1.26 8.47
N THR A 178 -7.34 -0.45 9.45
CA THR A 178 -7.20 1.00 9.35
C THR A 178 -5.85 1.42 9.92
N GLY A 179 -5.18 2.37 9.26
CA GLY A 179 -3.84 2.79 9.67
C GLY A 179 -2.77 1.72 9.46
N VAL A 180 -1.59 1.93 10.06
CA VAL A 180 -0.45 1.03 9.92
C VAL A 180 -0.63 -0.20 10.80
N THR A 181 -0.87 -1.35 10.18
CA THR A 181 -1.08 -2.63 10.86
C THR A 181 0.23 -3.42 10.94
N LEU A 182 0.55 -3.93 12.12
CA LEU A 182 1.71 -4.80 12.37
C LEU A 182 1.45 -6.24 11.92
N PRO A 183 2.51 -7.08 11.77
CA PRO A 183 2.34 -8.49 11.44
C PRO A 183 1.37 -9.20 12.39
N LYS A 184 0.51 -10.04 11.83
CA LYS A 184 -0.39 -10.94 12.57
C LYS A 184 -0.07 -12.37 12.15
N VAL A 185 -0.02 -13.29 13.09
CA VAL A 185 0.19 -14.73 12.86
C VAL A 185 -1.13 -15.47 12.82
#